data_cb06c8c9db57bc0db659ce56360dd0ff
#
_entry.id   cb06c8c9db57bc0db659ce56360dd0ff
#
_cell.length_a   1.000
_cell.length_b   1.000
_cell.length_c   1.000
_cell.angle_alpha   90.00
_cell.angle_beta   90.00
_cell.angle_gamma   90.00
#
_symmetry.space_group_name_H-M   'P 1'
#
loop_
_entity.id
_entity.type
_entity.pdbx_description
1 polymer ?
#
loop_
_entity_poly.entity_id
_entity_poly.type
_entity_poly.pdbx_seq_one_letter_code
_entity_poly.pdbx_strand_id
1 'polypeptide(L)'
;MNAPQQLEMFAAPLRAEPPAPVFTVPANREERLLKADVLARALAGQLKAQVRLSITDNRSTMVSFRRRAGLLSMRLHHMFLDAPENVVTALAEYAGHNNVSSGKVIDRYVQSQRAVIRQRARVARPGLSRGRCFDLQELFDTVNAAYFDGQVAAVISWGKRPSKRRRKSIRLGVYDHATREIRIHPALDRPEVPRFFVEYIVFHEMLHQRFPGTRGARGHVHHPQAFRERERAYPHYAAALKWEKQHLKSLLAR
;
A
#
# COMPACT_ATOMS: atom_id res chain seq x y z
N MET A 1 5.49 27.99 -62.12
CA MET A 1 5.54 28.16 -60.67
C MET A 1 4.65 27.09 -60.05
N ASN A 2 5.29 26.01 -59.57
CA ASN A 2 4.59 24.84 -58.98
C ASN A 2 4.53 25.03 -57.45
N ALA A 3 3.34 25.06 -56.87
CA ALA A 3 3.12 25.01 -55.46
C ALA A 3 3.33 23.58 -54.92
N PRO A 4 3.98 23.40 -53.79
CA PRO A 4 4.14 22.05 -53.18
C PRO A 4 2.82 21.62 -52.50
N GLN A 5 2.33 20.45 -52.89
CA GLN A 5 1.26 19.73 -52.17
C GLN A 5 1.77 19.30 -50.79
N GLN A 6 1.17 19.87 -49.75
CA GLN A 6 1.30 19.35 -48.38
C GLN A 6 0.54 18.04 -48.27
N LEU A 7 1.27 16.94 -48.07
CA LEU A 7 0.73 15.66 -47.62
C LEU A 7 0.37 15.80 -46.13
N GLU A 8 -0.93 15.98 -45.85
CA GLU A 8 -1.47 15.80 -44.51
C GLU A 8 -1.42 14.30 -44.16
N MET A 9 -0.42 13.93 -43.38
CA MET A 9 -0.40 12.64 -42.70
C MET A 9 -1.51 12.63 -41.66
N PHE A 10 -2.64 11.98 -41.95
CA PHE A 10 -3.67 11.66 -40.98
C PHE A 10 -3.07 10.67 -39.97
N ALA A 11 -2.63 11.20 -38.83
CA ALA A 11 -2.35 10.37 -37.67
C ALA A 11 -3.68 9.75 -37.23
N ALA A 12 -3.82 8.44 -37.43
CA ALA A 12 -4.96 7.70 -36.91
C ALA A 12 -5.06 7.92 -35.39
N PRO A 13 -6.24 8.22 -34.86
CA PRO A 13 -6.40 8.41 -33.42
C PRO A 13 -5.96 7.13 -32.72
N LEU A 14 -5.01 7.26 -31.77
CA LEU A 14 -4.63 6.19 -30.87
C LEU A 14 -5.92 5.66 -30.22
N ARG A 15 -6.31 4.44 -30.58
CA ARG A 15 -7.43 3.75 -29.94
C ARG A 15 -7.16 3.78 -28.42
N ALA A 16 -7.97 4.50 -27.69
CA ALA A 16 -7.95 4.45 -26.23
C ALA A 16 -8.16 2.98 -25.84
N GLU A 17 -7.19 2.41 -25.13
CA GLU A 17 -7.36 1.07 -24.57
C GLU A 17 -8.65 1.07 -23.72
N PRO A 18 -9.52 0.06 -23.87
CA PRO A 18 -10.72 -0.03 -23.07
C PRO A 18 -10.35 0.00 -21.58
N PRO A 19 -11.14 0.66 -20.74
CA PRO A 19 -10.84 0.74 -19.31
C PRO A 19 -10.72 -0.69 -18.75
N ALA A 20 -9.67 -0.91 -17.96
CA ALA A 20 -9.43 -2.21 -17.35
C ALA A 20 -10.68 -2.66 -16.59
N PRO A 21 -11.08 -3.94 -16.70
CA PRO A 21 -12.27 -4.43 -16.03
C PRO A 21 -12.20 -4.18 -14.53
N VAL A 22 -13.28 -3.64 -13.98
CA VAL A 22 -13.39 -3.37 -12.55
C VAL A 22 -13.54 -4.70 -11.83
N PHE A 23 -12.65 -4.99 -10.87
CA PHE A 23 -12.73 -6.23 -10.10
C PHE A 23 -14.04 -6.30 -9.28
N THR A 24 -14.59 -7.48 -9.17
CA THR A 24 -15.73 -7.79 -8.30
C THR A 24 -15.25 -8.43 -7.00
N VAL A 25 -15.93 -8.16 -5.88
CA VAL A 25 -15.67 -8.94 -4.67
C VAL A 25 -16.47 -10.22 -4.76
N PRO A 26 -15.85 -11.41 -4.60
CA PRO A 26 -16.60 -12.66 -4.56
C PRO A 26 -17.74 -12.61 -3.54
N ALA A 27 -18.92 -13.03 -3.94
CA ALA A 27 -20.14 -12.94 -3.14
C ALA A 27 -20.04 -13.80 -1.86
N ASN A 28 -19.32 -14.92 -1.93
CA ASN A 28 -19.16 -15.84 -0.84
C ASN A 28 -17.75 -16.47 -0.80
N ARG A 29 -17.51 -17.29 0.23
CA ARG A 29 -16.24 -17.99 0.46
C ARG A 29 -15.92 -19.01 -0.63
N GLU A 30 -16.91 -19.69 -1.15
CA GLU A 30 -16.74 -20.75 -2.16
C GLU A 30 -16.28 -20.17 -3.49
N GLU A 31 -16.95 -19.13 -3.97
CA GLU A 31 -16.53 -18.40 -5.18
C GLU A 31 -15.10 -17.89 -5.07
N ARG A 32 -14.74 -17.35 -3.89
CA ARG A 32 -13.37 -16.89 -3.62
C ARG A 32 -12.35 -18.01 -3.70
N LEU A 33 -12.67 -19.19 -3.17
CA LEU A 33 -11.79 -20.35 -3.21
C LEU A 33 -11.64 -20.90 -4.64
N LEU A 34 -12.73 -20.97 -5.38
CA LEU A 34 -12.74 -21.42 -6.77
C LEU A 34 -11.89 -20.50 -7.66
N LYS A 35 -12.10 -19.19 -7.60
CA LYS A 35 -11.30 -18.22 -8.36
C LYS A 35 -9.83 -18.25 -7.94
N ALA A 36 -9.53 -18.44 -6.66
CA ALA A 36 -8.16 -18.55 -6.18
C ALA A 36 -7.47 -19.80 -6.70
N ASP A 37 -8.18 -20.92 -6.81
CA ASP A 37 -7.65 -22.17 -7.37
C ASP A 37 -7.37 -22.05 -8.87
N VAL A 38 -8.26 -21.43 -9.62
CA VAL A 38 -8.06 -21.13 -11.04
C VAL A 38 -6.82 -20.26 -11.25
N LEU A 39 -6.69 -19.17 -10.48
CA LEU A 39 -5.54 -18.29 -10.56
C LEU A 39 -4.24 -19.01 -10.16
N ALA A 40 -4.28 -19.84 -9.11
CA ALA A 40 -3.11 -20.61 -8.67
C ALA A 40 -2.63 -21.58 -9.76
N ARG A 41 -3.54 -22.28 -10.43
CA ARG A 41 -3.22 -23.18 -11.55
C ARG A 41 -2.64 -22.43 -12.75
N ALA A 42 -3.21 -21.28 -13.10
CA ALA A 42 -2.70 -20.44 -14.20
C ALA A 42 -1.25 -19.97 -13.91
N LEU A 43 -0.99 -19.49 -12.69
CA LEU A 43 0.35 -19.07 -12.27
C LEU A 43 1.33 -20.25 -12.22
N ALA A 44 0.92 -21.41 -11.72
CA ALA A 44 1.75 -22.62 -11.65
C ALA A 44 2.14 -23.12 -13.05
N GLY A 45 1.21 -23.10 -14.01
CA GLY A 45 1.45 -23.47 -15.40
C GLY A 45 2.48 -22.58 -16.07
N GLN A 46 2.36 -21.25 -15.91
CA GLN A 46 3.30 -20.30 -16.51
C GLN A 46 4.69 -20.35 -15.84
N LEU A 47 4.75 -20.55 -14.55
CA LEU A 47 5.99 -20.59 -13.76
C LEU A 47 6.69 -21.97 -13.80
N LYS A 48 5.99 -23.01 -14.27
CA LYS A 48 6.44 -24.42 -14.17
C LYS A 48 6.93 -24.78 -12.76
N ALA A 49 6.24 -24.28 -11.75
CA ALA A 49 6.60 -24.42 -10.33
C ALA A 49 5.36 -24.62 -9.46
N GLN A 50 5.56 -25.20 -8.28
CA GLN A 50 4.49 -25.27 -7.29
C GLN A 50 4.19 -23.88 -6.72
N VAL A 51 2.91 -23.48 -6.78
CA VAL A 51 2.42 -22.18 -6.29
C VAL A 51 1.46 -22.40 -5.14
N ARG A 52 1.75 -21.79 -3.98
CA ARG A 52 0.81 -21.67 -2.86
C ARG A 52 0.27 -20.26 -2.85
N LEU A 53 -0.99 -20.10 -3.23
CA LEU A 53 -1.65 -18.80 -3.27
C LEU A 53 -2.43 -18.52 -1.98
N SER A 54 -2.29 -17.31 -1.44
CA SER A 54 -3.07 -16.79 -0.32
C SER A 54 -3.72 -15.48 -0.72
N ILE A 55 -5.05 -15.44 -0.72
CA ILE A 55 -5.81 -14.22 -1.05
C ILE A 55 -6.00 -13.39 0.22
N THR A 56 -5.71 -12.09 0.11
CA THR A 56 -5.75 -11.15 1.23
C THR A 56 -6.54 -9.89 0.86
N ASP A 57 -6.97 -9.16 1.87
CA ASP A 57 -7.55 -7.82 1.74
C ASP A 57 -6.53 -6.73 2.16
N ASN A 58 -5.23 -7.05 2.08
CA ASN A 58 -4.18 -6.13 2.47
C ASN A 58 -4.02 -5.02 1.43
N ARG A 59 -4.31 -3.80 1.84
CA ARG A 59 -4.33 -2.60 0.98
C ARG A 59 -2.97 -1.92 0.86
N SER A 60 -2.03 -2.19 1.75
CA SER A 60 -0.68 -1.62 1.71
C SER A 60 0.30 -2.44 0.86
N THR A 61 0.16 -3.77 0.88
CA THR A 61 0.98 -4.69 0.07
C THR A 61 0.07 -5.57 -0.76
N MET A 62 -0.19 -5.16 -2.00
CA MET A 62 -1.13 -5.83 -2.89
C MET A 62 -0.59 -7.15 -3.42
N VAL A 63 0.73 -7.23 -3.60
CA VAL A 63 1.47 -8.41 -4.09
C VAL A 63 2.68 -8.64 -3.21
N SER A 64 2.84 -9.85 -2.72
CA SER A 64 4.09 -10.31 -2.12
C SER A 64 4.30 -11.78 -2.41
N PHE A 65 5.56 -12.18 -2.58
CA PHE A 65 5.91 -13.57 -2.80
C PHE A 65 7.22 -13.93 -2.11
N ARG A 66 7.38 -15.21 -1.84
CA ARG A 66 8.59 -15.80 -1.27
C ARG A 66 8.80 -17.17 -1.89
N ARG A 67 10.01 -17.43 -2.36
CA ARG A 67 10.42 -18.75 -2.85
C ARG A 67 11.23 -19.47 -1.78
N ARG A 68 10.88 -20.72 -1.47
CA ARG A 68 11.61 -21.57 -0.55
C ARG A 68 11.47 -23.04 -0.99
N ALA A 69 12.59 -23.76 -1.13
CA ALA A 69 12.62 -25.18 -1.49
C ALA A 69 11.70 -25.53 -2.68
N GLY A 70 11.79 -24.79 -3.79
CA GLY A 70 10.98 -25.02 -4.99
C GLY A 70 9.52 -24.57 -4.91
N LEU A 71 9.00 -24.21 -3.74
CA LEU A 71 7.65 -23.71 -3.54
C LEU A 71 7.62 -22.18 -3.60
N LEU A 72 6.79 -21.63 -4.48
CA LEU A 72 6.48 -20.20 -4.53
C LEU A 72 5.23 -19.91 -3.71
N SER A 73 5.40 -19.25 -2.58
CA SER A 73 4.28 -18.76 -1.76
C SER A 73 3.95 -17.34 -2.17
N MET A 74 2.77 -17.10 -2.73
CA MET A 74 2.28 -15.78 -3.16
C MET A 74 1.13 -15.33 -2.28
N ARG A 75 1.12 -14.04 -1.94
CA ARG A 75 -0.01 -13.37 -1.29
C ARG A 75 -0.47 -12.25 -2.18
N LEU A 76 -1.69 -12.34 -2.67
CA LEU A 76 -2.30 -11.39 -3.57
C LEU A 76 -3.54 -10.76 -2.95
N HIS A 77 -3.76 -9.49 -3.23
CA HIS A 77 -5.04 -8.85 -2.91
C HIS A 77 -6.15 -9.49 -3.75
N HIS A 78 -7.37 -9.58 -3.19
CA HIS A 78 -8.49 -10.24 -3.87
C HIS A 78 -8.87 -9.65 -5.24
N MET A 79 -8.46 -8.40 -5.53
CA MET A 79 -8.69 -7.79 -6.85
C MET A 79 -8.04 -8.56 -8.01
N PHE A 80 -7.01 -9.38 -7.73
CA PHE A 80 -6.34 -10.19 -8.75
C PHE A 80 -7.11 -11.47 -9.11
N LEU A 81 -8.20 -11.79 -8.41
CA LEU A 81 -9.03 -12.94 -8.74
C LEU A 81 -9.74 -12.83 -10.09
N ASP A 82 -10.04 -11.58 -10.50
CA ASP A 82 -10.65 -11.25 -11.79
C ASP A 82 -9.67 -10.47 -12.69
N ALA A 83 -8.34 -10.64 -12.47
CA ALA A 83 -7.34 -9.95 -13.25
C ALA A 83 -7.31 -10.48 -14.69
N PRO A 84 -7.16 -9.62 -15.71
CA PRO A 84 -7.03 -10.04 -17.09
C PRO A 84 -5.73 -10.82 -17.31
N GLU A 85 -5.69 -11.63 -18.35
CA GLU A 85 -4.60 -12.58 -18.64
C GLU A 85 -3.22 -11.92 -18.69
N ASN A 86 -3.11 -10.74 -19.30
CA ASN A 86 -1.85 -9.98 -19.36
C ASN A 86 -1.32 -9.60 -17.97
N VAL A 87 -2.21 -9.38 -16.99
CA VAL A 87 -1.82 -9.10 -15.60
C VAL A 87 -1.40 -10.39 -14.88
N VAL A 88 -2.08 -11.51 -15.15
CA VAL A 88 -1.69 -12.83 -14.61
C VAL A 88 -0.31 -13.22 -15.14
N THR A 89 -0.06 -13.02 -16.44
CA THR A 89 1.26 -13.24 -17.06
C THR A 89 2.32 -12.34 -16.42
N ALA A 90 2.01 -11.06 -16.23
CA ALA A 90 2.92 -10.14 -15.55
C ALA A 90 3.23 -10.56 -14.10
N LEU A 91 2.24 -11.09 -13.36
CA LEU A 91 2.45 -11.65 -12.01
C LEU A 91 3.42 -12.85 -12.04
N ALA A 92 3.27 -13.75 -13.00
CA ALA A 92 4.15 -14.91 -13.15
C ALA A 92 5.58 -14.48 -13.50
N GLU A 93 5.78 -13.62 -14.50
CA GLU A 93 7.08 -13.10 -14.89
C GLU A 93 7.77 -12.32 -13.77
N TYR A 94 7.02 -11.49 -13.07
CA TYR A 94 7.55 -10.74 -11.93
C TYR A 94 7.97 -11.65 -10.79
N ALA A 95 7.17 -12.65 -10.45
CA ALA A 95 7.50 -13.61 -9.40
C ALA A 95 8.58 -14.62 -9.82
N GLY A 96 8.66 -14.96 -11.12
CA GLY A 96 9.65 -15.87 -11.68
C GLY A 96 11.03 -15.25 -11.83
N HIS A 97 11.10 -14.10 -12.47
CA HIS A 97 12.34 -13.50 -12.98
C HIS A 97 12.60 -12.07 -12.47
N ASN A 98 11.74 -11.55 -11.58
CA ASN A 98 11.81 -10.17 -11.09
C ASN A 98 11.79 -9.12 -12.23
N ASN A 99 11.04 -9.40 -13.29
CA ASN A 99 10.96 -8.57 -14.48
C ASN A 99 10.34 -7.20 -14.14
N VAL A 100 11.13 -6.13 -14.31
CA VAL A 100 10.72 -4.75 -13.98
C VAL A 100 9.56 -4.28 -14.86
N SER A 101 9.53 -4.67 -16.15
CA SER A 101 8.45 -4.31 -17.07
C SER A 101 7.12 -4.92 -16.63
N SER A 102 7.12 -6.18 -16.22
CA SER A 102 5.95 -6.88 -15.69
C SER A 102 5.49 -6.26 -14.38
N GLY A 103 6.45 -5.78 -13.57
CA GLY A 103 6.14 -4.98 -12.38
C GLY A 103 5.34 -3.70 -12.71
N LYS A 104 5.67 -2.99 -13.79
CA LYS A 104 4.92 -1.80 -14.25
C LYS A 104 3.49 -2.13 -14.69
N VAL A 105 3.28 -3.29 -15.31
CA VAL A 105 1.93 -3.77 -15.69
C VAL A 105 1.09 -3.99 -14.44
N ILE A 106 1.64 -4.68 -13.44
CA ILE A 106 0.98 -4.91 -12.15
C ILE A 106 0.64 -3.57 -11.48
N ASP A 107 1.57 -2.62 -11.43
CA ASP A 107 1.34 -1.31 -10.82
C ASP A 107 0.24 -0.53 -11.54
N ARG A 108 0.20 -0.55 -12.87
CA ARG A 108 -0.85 0.09 -13.66
C ARG A 108 -2.23 -0.53 -13.35
N TYR A 109 -2.31 -1.84 -13.27
CA TYR A 109 -3.54 -2.53 -12.88
C TYR A 109 -3.99 -2.15 -11.47
N VAL A 110 -3.08 -2.16 -10.48
CA VAL A 110 -3.38 -1.69 -9.12
C VAL A 110 -3.87 -0.25 -9.12
N GLN A 111 -3.26 0.63 -9.91
CA GLN A 111 -3.69 2.04 -10.03
C GLN A 111 -5.11 2.15 -10.59
N SER A 112 -5.45 1.42 -11.65
CA SER A 112 -6.79 1.44 -12.24
C SER A 112 -7.87 0.98 -11.26
N GLN A 113 -7.56 0.06 -10.33
CA GLN A 113 -8.49 -0.45 -9.34
C GLN A 113 -8.61 0.43 -8.07
N ARG A 114 -7.71 1.41 -7.87
CA ARG A 114 -7.68 2.26 -6.67
C ARG A 114 -8.98 3.04 -6.41
N ALA A 115 -9.66 3.49 -7.46
CA ALA A 115 -10.94 4.19 -7.32
C ALA A 115 -12.00 3.32 -6.66
N VAL A 116 -12.11 2.06 -7.10
CA VAL A 116 -13.05 1.07 -6.55
C VAL A 116 -12.71 0.72 -5.11
N ILE A 117 -11.42 0.52 -4.82
CA ILE A 117 -10.95 0.24 -3.46
C ILE A 117 -11.28 1.40 -2.53
N ARG A 118 -11.07 2.65 -2.97
CA ARG A 118 -11.41 3.87 -2.21
C ARG A 118 -12.91 4.01 -1.95
N GLN A 119 -13.72 3.81 -2.98
CA GLN A 119 -15.17 3.89 -2.84
C GLN A 119 -15.71 2.89 -1.83
N ARG A 120 -15.21 1.65 -1.85
CA ARG A 120 -15.59 0.60 -0.90
C ARG A 120 -15.09 0.86 0.51
N ALA A 121 -13.91 1.45 0.65
CA ALA A 121 -13.38 1.82 1.96
C ALA A 121 -14.16 2.96 2.63
N ARG A 122 -14.72 3.89 1.84
CA ARG A 122 -15.60 4.95 2.35
C ARG A 122 -16.92 4.43 2.92
N VAL A 123 -17.38 3.26 2.45
CA VAL A 123 -18.57 2.58 3.00
C VAL A 123 -18.25 1.81 4.28
N ALA A 124 -16.99 1.40 4.47
CA ALA A 124 -16.52 0.89 5.76
C ALA A 124 -16.43 2.07 6.73
N ARG A 125 -17.09 1.97 7.90
CA ARG A 125 -17.09 3.02 8.95
C ARG A 125 -15.66 3.51 9.19
N PRO A 126 -15.37 4.83 9.11
CA PRO A 126 -14.07 5.36 9.47
C PRO A 126 -13.74 4.94 10.90
N GLY A 127 -12.50 4.53 11.13
CA GLY A 127 -12.01 4.24 12.48
C GLY A 127 -12.16 5.50 13.36
N LEU A 128 -12.23 5.33 14.68
CA LEU A 128 -12.26 6.46 15.63
C LEU A 128 -10.90 7.17 15.63
N SER A 129 -10.89 8.49 15.46
CA SER A 129 -9.69 9.32 15.64
C SER A 129 -9.43 9.62 17.13
N ARG A 130 -10.48 9.74 17.92
CA ARG A 130 -10.38 10.03 19.36
C ARG A 130 -10.03 8.78 20.15
N GLY A 131 -8.86 8.82 20.79
CA GLY A 131 -8.39 7.81 21.73
C GLY A 131 -8.71 8.14 23.18
N ARG A 132 -8.03 7.47 24.11
CA ARG A 132 -8.12 7.74 25.55
C ARG A 132 -7.25 8.93 25.96
N CYS A 133 -6.05 9.03 25.39
CA CYS A 133 -5.03 10.01 25.73
C CYS A 133 -4.84 11.03 24.60
N PHE A 134 -5.07 10.66 23.34
CA PHE A 134 -4.82 11.53 22.21
C PHE A 134 -6.01 11.56 21.23
N ASP A 135 -6.27 12.74 20.67
CA ASP A 135 -7.11 12.91 19.50
C ASP A 135 -6.22 12.99 18.26
N LEU A 136 -6.25 11.96 17.44
CA LEU A 136 -5.43 11.89 16.22
C LEU A 136 -5.80 12.94 15.19
N GLN A 137 -7.07 13.39 15.15
CA GLN A 137 -7.47 14.43 14.23
C GLN A 137 -6.81 15.77 14.59
N GLU A 138 -6.80 16.13 15.86
CA GLU A 138 -6.11 17.32 16.37
C GLU A 138 -4.61 17.29 16.04
N LEU A 139 -3.96 16.12 16.29
CA LEU A 139 -2.53 15.95 15.99
C LEU A 139 -2.26 16.03 14.49
N PHE A 140 -3.12 15.43 13.66
CA PHE A 140 -3.03 15.49 12.21
C PHE A 140 -3.13 16.92 11.68
N ASP A 141 -4.13 17.67 12.14
CA ASP A 141 -4.38 19.05 11.69
C ASP A 141 -3.20 19.95 12.10
N THR A 142 -2.69 19.80 13.32
CA THR A 142 -1.52 20.53 13.83
C THR A 142 -0.28 20.25 12.98
N VAL A 143 0.02 18.98 12.72
CA VAL A 143 1.18 18.54 11.91
C VAL A 143 1.01 18.97 10.45
N ASN A 144 -0.21 18.87 9.91
CA ASN A 144 -0.51 19.24 8.53
C ASN A 144 -0.29 20.74 8.29
N ALA A 145 -0.78 21.58 9.18
CA ALA A 145 -0.59 23.01 9.11
C ALA A 145 0.90 23.40 9.25
N ALA A 146 1.61 22.80 10.22
CA ALA A 146 2.99 23.18 10.53
C ALA A 146 4.02 22.72 9.49
N TYR A 147 3.81 21.58 8.83
CA TYR A 147 4.86 20.94 8.01
C TYR A 147 4.45 20.63 6.57
N PHE A 148 3.18 20.75 6.22
CA PHE A 148 2.65 20.40 4.91
C PHE A 148 1.74 21.46 4.28
N ASP A 149 1.65 22.65 4.86
CA ASP A 149 0.81 23.75 4.40
C ASP A 149 -0.66 23.35 4.22
N GLY A 150 -1.16 22.43 5.06
CA GLY A 150 -2.51 21.90 4.96
C GLY A 150 -2.77 20.98 3.75
N GLN A 151 -1.75 20.62 2.96
CA GLN A 151 -1.91 19.93 1.68
C GLN A 151 -2.08 18.41 1.77
N VAL A 152 -1.87 17.80 2.93
CA VAL A 152 -2.09 16.36 3.10
C VAL A 152 -3.56 16.09 3.31
N ALA A 153 -4.17 15.34 2.40
CA ALA A 153 -5.58 14.96 2.46
C ALA A 153 -5.70 13.46 2.76
N ALA A 154 -5.78 13.11 4.05
CA ALA A 154 -5.94 11.74 4.50
C ALA A 154 -6.97 11.69 5.66
N VAL A 155 -7.60 10.53 5.82
CA VAL A 155 -8.40 10.20 7.02
C VAL A 155 -7.47 9.54 8.03
N ILE A 156 -7.51 9.98 9.30
CA ILE A 156 -6.70 9.38 10.35
C ILE A 156 -7.56 8.67 11.38
N SER A 157 -7.08 7.53 11.87
CA SER A 157 -7.79 6.73 12.86
C SER A 157 -6.85 5.85 13.67
N TRP A 158 -7.33 5.42 14.84
CA TRP A 158 -6.69 4.36 15.60
C TRP A 158 -6.89 3.01 14.90
N GLY A 159 -5.83 2.24 14.80
CA GLY A 159 -5.87 0.87 14.27
C GLY A 159 -6.63 -0.08 15.20
N LYS A 160 -6.96 -1.26 14.70
CA LYS A 160 -7.56 -2.32 15.52
C LYS A 160 -6.58 -2.79 16.59
N ARG A 161 -7.08 -3.04 17.79
CA ARG A 161 -6.28 -3.66 18.86
C ARG A 161 -5.71 -4.99 18.35
N PRO A 162 -4.41 -5.24 18.55
CA PRO A 162 -3.79 -6.49 18.12
C PRO A 162 -4.38 -7.67 18.89
N SER A 163 -4.39 -8.85 18.21
CA SER A 163 -4.68 -10.10 18.89
C SER A 163 -3.64 -10.41 19.98
N LYS A 164 -4.00 -11.19 20.99
CA LYS A 164 -3.13 -11.57 22.13
C LYS A 164 -1.84 -12.33 21.76
N ARG A 165 -1.54 -12.56 20.49
CA ARG A 165 -0.31 -13.23 20.04
C ARG A 165 0.92 -12.40 20.31
N ARG A 166 1.96 -12.96 20.93
CA ARG A 166 3.28 -12.35 21.07
C ARG A 166 3.82 -11.96 19.69
N ARG A 167 4.20 -10.70 19.52
CA ARG A 167 4.77 -10.17 18.29
C ARG A 167 6.25 -9.86 18.49
N LYS A 168 7.06 -10.14 17.46
CA LYS A 168 8.50 -9.79 17.44
C LYS A 168 8.74 -8.37 16.94
N SER A 169 7.75 -7.74 16.29
CA SER A 169 7.82 -6.39 15.76
C SER A 169 6.45 -5.73 15.78
N ILE A 170 6.42 -4.42 15.84
CA ILE A 170 5.24 -3.59 15.81
C ILE A 170 5.41 -2.52 14.72
N ARG A 171 4.36 -2.25 13.96
CA ARG A 171 4.27 -1.07 13.11
C ARG A 171 3.44 -0.04 13.86
N LEU A 172 4.04 1.10 14.15
CA LEU A 172 3.41 2.15 14.97
C LEU A 172 2.42 2.98 14.16
N GLY A 173 2.63 3.08 12.84
CA GLY A 173 1.72 3.70 11.89
C GLY A 173 1.66 2.92 10.57
N VAL A 174 0.67 3.21 9.76
CA VAL A 174 0.53 2.73 8.38
C VAL A 174 -0.26 3.74 7.57
N TYR A 175 0.31 4.23 6.47
CA TYR A 175 -0.43 4.97 5.44
C TYR A 175 -0.89 4.02 4.33
N ASP A 176 -2.18 4.07 4.02
CA ASP A 176 -2.77 3.32 2.92
C ASP A 176 -2.97 4.23 1.71
N HIS A 177 -2.14 4.06 0.68
CA HIS A 177 -2.20 4.86 -0.55
C HIS A 177 -3.53 4.71 -1.32
N ALA A 178 -4.19 3.56 -1.22
CA ALA A 178 -5.41 3.31 -1.96
C ALA A 178 -6.61 4.05 -1.35
N THR A 179 -6.68 4.09 -0.02
CA THR A 179 -7.78 4.72 0.72
C THR A 179 -7.44 6.12 1.21
N ARG A 180 -6.17 6.53 1.16
CA ARG A 180 -5.64 7.73 1.82
C ARG A 180 -5.98 7.75 3.30
N GLU A 181 -5.77 6.61 3.96
CA GLU A 181 -6.03 6.44 5.38
C GLU A 181 -4.73 6.24 6.15
N ILE A 182 -4.56 7.00 7.22
CA ILE A 182 -3.50 6.81 8.21
C ILE A 182 -4.09 6.03 9.39
N ARG A 183 -3.46 4.93 9.75
CA ARG A 183 -3.84 4.16 10.95
C ARG A 183 -2.69 4.12 11.92
N ILE A 184 -2.91 4.68 13.10
CA ILE A 184 -1.94 4.70 14.20
C ILE A 184 -2.19 3.52 15.14
N HIS A 185 -1.12 2.86 15.58
CA HIS A 185 -1.24 1.69 16.43
C HIS A 185 -1.75 2.08 17.84
N PRO A 186 -2.78 1.39 18.38
CA PRO A 186 -3.40 1.75 19.64
C PRO A 186 -2.48 1.55 20.87
N ALA A 187 -1.31 0.94 20.72
CA ALA A 187 -0.28 0.93 21.77
C ALA A 187 0.29 2.32 22.08
N LEU A 188 0.08 3.30 21.20
CA LEU A 188 0.51 4.68 21.42
C LEU A 188 -0.52 5.52 22.20
N ASP A 189 -1.75 5.04 22.35
CA ASP A 189 -2.81 5.73 23.08
C ASP A 189 -2.71 5.48 24.60
N ARG A 190 -1.63 5.98 25.21
CA ARG A 190 -1.30 5.80 26.62
C ARG A 190 -0.66 7.05 27.21
N PRO A 191 -0.84 7.30 28.53
CA PRO A 191 -0.30 8.47 29.20
C PRO A 191 1.25 8.49 29.24
N GLU A 192 1.91 7.31 29.18
CA GLU A 192 3.37 7.19 29.19
C GLU A 192 4.00 7.53 27.84
N VAL A 193 3.19 7.61 26.76
CA VAL A 193 3.67 7.97 25.43
C VAL A 193 3.66 9.48 25.28
N PRO A 194 4.81 10.12 25.04
CA PRO A 194 4.84 11.57 24.92
C PRO A 194 4.18 12.04 23.61
N ARG A 195 3.49 13.18 23.68
CA ARG A 195 2.77 13.77 22.55
C ARG A 195 3.66 13.94 21.32
N PHE A 196 4.89 14.45 21.49
CA PHE A 196 5.82 14.66 20.38
C PHE A 196 6.14 13.38 19.60
N PHE A 197 6.09 12.23 20.27
CA PHE A 197 6.35 10.94 19.62
C PHE A 197 5.15 10.50 18.76
N VAL A 198 3.91 10.70 19.24
CA VAL A 198 2.71 10.42 18.43
C VAL A 198 2.66 11.36 17.23
N GLU A 199 2.95 12.64 17.42
CA GLU A 199 3.06 13.63 16.33
C GLU A 199 4.13 13.22 15.28
N TYR A 200 5.29 12.73 15.73
CA TYR A 200 6.32 12.21 14.83
C TYR A 200 5.80 11.03 13.98
N ILE A 201 5.09 10.08 14.58
CA ILE A 201 4.51 8.95 13.84
C ILE A 201 3.46 9.45 12.85
N VAL A 202 2.59 10.40 13.22
CA VAL A 202 1.62 11.03 12.32
C VAL A 202 2.35 11.71 11.16
N PHE A 203 3.39 12.52 11.43
CA PHE A 203 4.23 13.16 10.44
C PHE A 203 4.86 12.16 9.47
N HIS A 204 5.42 11.05 9.98
CA HIS A 204 6.00 9.97 9.18
C HIS A 204 4.97 9.38 8.20
N GLU A 205 3.77 9.09 8.67
CA GLU A 205 2.72 8.53 7.81
C GLU A 205 2.21 9.56 6.76
N MET A 206 2.20 10.84 7.11
CA MET A 206 1.87 11.91 6.17
C MET A 206 2.91 12.06 5.07
N LEU A 207 4.18 11.87 5.37
CA LEU A 207 5.26 11.85 4.37
C LEU A 207 5.04 10.80 3.28
N HIS A 208 4.42 9.66 3.58
CA HIS A 208 4.10 8.64 2.57
C HIS A 208 3.16 9.15 1.48
N GLN A 209 2.28 10.11 1.77
CA GLN A 209 1.46 10.74 0.75
C GLN A 209 2.26 11.68 -0.15
N ARG A 210 3.19 12.44 0.42
CA ARG A 210 4.02 13.43 -0.31
C ARG A 210 5.16 12.80 -1.08
N PHE A 211 5.74 11.74 -0.53
CA PHE A 211 6.88 11.02 -1.08
C PHE A 211 6.54 9.53 -1.22
N PRO A 212 5.70 9.17 -2.20
CA PRO A 212 5.32 7.78 -2.40
C PRO A 212 6.55 6.93 -2.69
N GLY A 213 6.53 5.69 -2.19
CA GLY A 213 7.58 4.73 -2.46
C GLY A 213 7.77 4.50 -3.95
N THR A 214 9.00 4.24 -4.34
CA THR A 214 9.41 4.00 -5.73
C THR A 214 9.86 2.57 -5.92
N ARG A 215 9.74 2.07 -7.15
CA ARG A 215 10.27 0.76 -7.50
C ARG A 215 11.70 0.91 -8.01
N GLY A 216 12.65 0.38 -7.27
CA GLY A 216 14.06 0.32 -7.66
C GLY A 216 14.46 -1.05 -8.21
N ALA A 217 15.70 -1.18 -8.70
CA ALA A 217 16.26 -2.43 -9.24
C ALA A 217 16.28 -3.59 -8.22
N ARG A 218 16.34 -3.30 -6.93
CA ARG A 218 16.36 -4.29 -5.82
C ARG A 218 15.01 -4.48 -5.12
N GLY A 219 13.90 -4.01 -5.73
CA GLY A 219 12.57 -4.09 -5.14
C GLY A 219 11.97 -2.72 -4.82
N HIS A 220 10.88 -2.73 -4.02
CA HIS A 220 10.16 -1.51 -3.66
C HIS A 220 10.86 -0.74 -2.54
N VAL A 221 11.20 0.53 -2.81
CA VAL A 221 11.78 1.46 -1.84
C VAL A 221 10.64 2.27 -1.21
N HIS A 222 10.27 1.93 0.03
CA HIS A 222 9.18 2.59 0.75
C HIS A 222 9.52 4.01 1.18
N HIS A 223 10.78 4.27 1.51
CA HIS A 223 11.30 5.55 1.95
C HIS A 223 12.39 6.02 0.97
N PRO A 224 12.05 6.73 -0.13
CA PRO A 224 13.02 7.31 -1.05
C PRO A 224 13.89 8.37 -0.37
N GLN A 225 14.94 8.85 -1.04
CA GLN A 225 15.88 9.80 -0.46
C GLN A 225 15.19 11.06 0.05
N ALA A 226 14.32 11.66 -0.76
CA ALA A 226 13.56 12.86 -0.38
C ALA A 226 12.67 12.65 0.85
N PHE A 227 12.10 11.45 1.03
CA PHE A 227 11.37 11.09 2.25
C PHE A 227 12.29 11.16 3.46
N ARG A 228 13.44 10.50 3.40
CA ARG A 228 14.40 10.44 4.52
C ARG A 228 14.98 11.80 4.87
N GLU A 229 15.24 12.65 3.87
CA GLU A 229 15.73 14.01 4.09
C GLU A 229 14.67 14.84 4.82
N ARG A 230 13.43 14.79 4.38
CA ARG A 230 12.34 15.51 5.02
C ARG A 230 12.03 14.99 6.42
N GLU A 231 12.11 13.69 6.63
CA GLU A 231 11.94 13.05 7.93
C GLU A 231 13.01 13.49 8.94
N ARG A 232 14.28 13.52 8.53
CA ARG A 232 15.40 13.99 9.38
C ARG A 232 15.32 15.46 9.73
N ALA A 233 14.69 16.26 8.89
CA ALA A 233 14.46 17.69 9.12
C ALA A 233 13.35 17.96 10.15
N TYR A 234 12.62 16.92 10.62
CA TYR A 234 11.62 17.08 11.67
C TYR A 234 12.29 17.45 13.00
N PRO A 235 11.84 18.52 13.71
CA PRO A 235 12.53 19.04 14.89
C PRO A 235 12.78 18.01 15.99
N HIS A 236 11.83 17.10 16.19
CA HIS A 236 11.91 16.05 17.21
C HIS A 236 12.41 14.71 16.70
N TYR A 237 12.95 14.62 15.48
CA TYR A 237 13.39 13.37 14.86
C TYR A 237 14.33 12.55 15.76
N ALA A 238 15.42 13.15 16.22
CA ALA A 238 16.41 12.47 17.06
C ALA A 238 15.82 12.03 18.41
N ALA A 239 14.96 12.89 19.03
CA ALA A 239 14.29 12.57 20.26
C ALA A 239 13.29 11.42 20.09
N ALA A 240 12.56 11.40 18.97
CA ALA A 240 11.60 10.34 18.66
C ALA A 240 12.29 8.99 18.47
N LEU A 241 13.38 8.93 17.71
CA LEU A 241 14.15 7.69 17.53
C LEU A 241 14.78 7.18 18.85
N LYS A 242 15.28 8.10 19.69
CA LYS A 242 15.80 7.75 21.02
C LYS A 242 14.69 7.16 21.88
N TRP A 243 13.54 7.81 21.93
CA TRP A 243 12.39 7.35 22.71
C TRP A 243 11.90 6.00 22.25
N GLU A 244 11.73 5.80 20.93
CA GLU A 244 11.31 4.53 20.34
C GLU A 244 12.26 3.39 20.76
N LYS A 245 13.58 3.60 20.59
CA LYS A 245 14.60 2.60 20.95
C LYS A 245 14.51 2.18 22.43
N GLN A 246 14.22 3.13 23.32
CA GLN A 246 14.13 2.88 24.76
C GLN A 246 12.84 2.15 25.14
N HIS A 247 11.71 2.43 24.46
CA HIS A 247 10.37 1.99 24.86
C HIS A 247 9.77 0.90 23.95
N LEU A 248 10.46 0.49 22.89
CA LEU A 248 9.95 -0.50 21.93
C LEU A 248 9.52 -1.81 22.61
N LYS A 249 10.29 -2.28 23.61
CA LYS A 249 9.95 -3.50 24.36
C LYS A 249 8.64 -3.35 25.14
N SER A 250 8.38 -2.21 25.75
CA SER A 250 7.13 -1.94 26.49
C SER A 250 5.93 -1.82 25.56
N LEU A 251 6.10 -1.29 24.35
CA LEU A 251 5.08 -1.22 23.32
C LEU A 251 4.72 -2.62 22.76
N LEU A 252 5.67 -3.56 22.76
CA LEU A 252 5.48 -4.94 22.34
C LEU A 252 4.88 -5.86 23.42
N ALA A 253 4.97 -5.48 24.69
CA ALA A 253 4.68 -6.33 25.85
C ALA A 253 3.17 -6.59 26.12
N ARG A 254 2.28 -6.38 25.13
CA ARG A 254 0.82 -6.66 25.29
C ARG A 254 0.23 -7.52 24.17
#